data_25623195f08f6b3507e9dcd420f51b6b
#
_entry.id   25623195f08f6b3507e9dcd420f51b6b
#
_cell.length_a   1.000
_cell.length_b   1.000
_cell.length_c   1.000
_cell.angle_alpha   90.00
_cell.angle_beta   90.00
_cell.angle_gamma   90.00
#
_symmetry.space_group_name_H-M   'P 1'
#
loop_
_entity.id
_entity.type
_entity.pdbx_description
1 polymer ?
#
loop_
_entity_poly.entity_id
_entity_poly.type
_entity_poly.pdbx_seq_one_letter_code
_entity_poly.pdbx_strand_id
1 'polypeptide(L)'
;MQQRLQIARNLVTSPRLVFMDEPTGGLDVSVQARLLDLLRHLVLDLDLAVILVTHDLAVARLLSHRLMVMYRGEVVETGLTDQVLDDPHHAYTQLLVSSILQG
;
A
#
# COMPACT_ATOMS: atom_id res chain seq x y z
N MET A 1 -5.10 2.99 15.32
CA MET A 1 -6.00 4.10 15.68
C MET A 1 -5.50 5.46 15.21
N GLN A 2 -4.22 5.74 15.39
CA GLN A 2 -3.65 7.02 14.93
C GLN A 2 -3.81 7.22 13.42
N GLN A 3 -3.68 6.16 12.65
CA GLN A 3 -3.81 6.25 11.19
C GLN A 3 -5.22 6.62 10.76
N ARG A 4 -6.23 6.07 11.43
CA ARG A 4 -7.63 6.42 11.14
C ARG A 4 -7.92 7.88 11.47
N LEU A 5 -7.39 8.37 12.59
CA LEU A 5 -7.53 9.77 12.94
C LEU A 5 -6.83 10.67 11.94
N GLN A 6 -5.66 10.26 11.47
CA GLN A 6 -4.91 11.03 10.48
C GLN A 6 -5.64 11.08 9.15
N ILE A 7 -6.25 9.98 8.72
CA ILE A 7 -7.05 9.95 7.49
C ILE A 7 -8.23 10.89 7.61
N ALA A 8 -8.97 10.81 8.72
CA ALA A 8 -10.13 11.68 8.94
C ALA A 8 -9.74 13.15 8.97
N ARG A 9 -8.64 13.49 9.62
CA ARG A 9 -8.14 14.85 9.67
C ARG A 9 -7.77 15.35 8.28
N ASN A 10 -7.11 14.53 7.49
CA ASN A 10 -6.72 14.88 6.15
C ASN A 10 -7.95 15.10 5.27
N LEU A 11 -8.99 14.28 5.42
CA LEU A 11 -10.22 14.43 4.65
C LEU A 11 -10.95 15.74 5.00
N VAL A 12 -10.94 16.11 6.29
CA VAL A 12 -11.57 17.37 6.72
C VAL A 12 -10.88 18.57 6.08
N THR A 13 -9.57 18.53 5.94
CA THR A 13 -8.82 19.61 5.30
C THR A 13 -8.77 19.51 3.78
N SER A 14 -9.46 18.51 3.21
CA SER A 14 -9.49 18.25 1.76
C SER A 14 -8.10 18.12 1.15
N PRO A 15 -7.22 17.27 1.69
CA PRO A 15 -5.87 17.11 1.16
C PRO A 15 -5.93 16.42 -0.19
N ARG A 16 -4.97 16.72 -1.05
CA ARG A 16 -4.78 15.98 -2.29
C ARG A 16 -3.85 14.79 -2.10
N LEU A 17 -3.10 14.77 -1.03
CA LEU A 17 -2.15 13.70 -0.72
C LEU A 17 -2.39 13.20 0.69
N VAL A 18 -2.56 11.89 0.82
CA VAL A 18 -2.71 11.19 2.10
C VAL A 18 -1.59 10.17 2.23
N PHE A 19 -0.96 10.16 3.40
CA PHE A 19 0.08 9.20 3.73
C PHE A 19 -0.47 8.20 4.74
N MET A 20 -0.33 6.89 4.46
CA MET A 20 -0.76 5.82 5.34
C MET A 20 0.38 4.84 5.56
N ASP A 21 0.62 4.49 6.82
CA ASP A 21 1.68 3.57 7.20
C ASP A 21 1.05 2.33 7.83
N GLU A 22 1.14 1.19 7.15
CA GLU A 22 0.62 -0.10 7.61
C GLU A 22 -0.83 0.00 8.09
N PRO A 23 -1.78 0.46 7.24
CA PRO A 23 -3.15 0.73 7.70
C PRO A 23 -3.90 -0.51 8.16
N THR A 24 -3.47 -1.71 7.74
CA THR A 24 -4.12 -2.96 8.12
C THR A 24 -3.38 -3.70 9.23
N GLY A 25 -2.28 -3.15 9.74
CA GLY A 25 -1.48 -3.79 10.76
C GLY A 25 -2.28 -4.05 12.04
N GLY A 26 -2.19 -5.26 12.56
CA GLY A 26 -2.85 -5.63 13.81
C GLY A 26 -4.32 -5.94 13.70
N LEU A 27 -4.92 -5.88 12.51
CA LEU A 27 -6.34 -6.17 12.31
C LEU A 27 -6.52 -7.62 11.86
N ASP A 28 -7.66 -8.23 12.20
CA ASP A 28 -7.97 -9.54 11.67
C ASP A 28 -8.38 -9.46 10.20
N VAL A 29 -8.45 -10.62 9.53
CA VAL A 29 -8.63 -10.68 8.07
C VAL A 29 -9.92 -10.01 7.61
N SER A 30 -11.03 -10.22 8.33
CA SER A 30 -12.31 -9.65 7.91
C SER A 30 -12.34 -8.14 8.08
N VAL A 31 -11.73 -7.63 9.15
CA VAL A 31 -11.62 -6.18 9.37
C VAL A 31 -10.68 -5.55 8.35
N GLN A 32 -9.57 -6.23 8.04
CA GLN A 32 -8.66 -5.77 7.00
C GLN A 32 -9.38 -5.60 5.66
N ALA A 33 -10.16 -6.59 5.26
CA ALA A 33 -10.88 -6.54 3.99
C ALA A 33 -11.84 -5.35 3.93
N ARG A 34 -12.56 -5.08 5.01
CA ARG A 34 -13.47 -3.94 5.08
C ARG A 34 -12.73 -2.62 5.02
N LEU A 35 -11.61 -2.51 5.73
CA LEU A 35 -10.82 -1.28 5.73
C LEU A 35 -10.24 -1.00 4.35
N LEU A 36 -9.71 -2.03 3.68
CA LEU A 36 -9.14 -1.89 2.34
C LEU A 36 -10.21 -1.47 1.32
N ASP A 37 -11.40 -2.05 1.42
CA ASP A 37 -12.50 -1.70 0.55
C ASP A 37 -12.93 -0.24 0.77
N LEU A 38 -13.02 0.19 2.02
CA LEU A 38 -13.33 1.57 2.36
C LEU A 38 -12.28 2.54 1.81
N LEU A 39 -11.00 2.24 2.00
CA LEU A 39 -9.92 3.09 1.50
C LEU A 39 -9.95 3.20 -0.02
N ARG A 40 -10.21 2.08 -0.69
CA ARG A 40 -10.30 2.07 -2.15
C ARG A 40 -11.40 2.97 -2.65
N HIS A 41 -12.58 2.92 -2.03
CA HIS A 41 -13.70 3.77 -2.39
C HIS A 41 -13.41 5.24 -2.11
N LEU A 42 -12.79 5.55 -0.97
CA LEU A 42 -12.45 6.93 -0.63
C LEU A 42 -11.46 7.51 -1.63
N VAL A 43 -10.47 6.73 -2.05
CA VAL A 43 -9.49 7.20 -3.04
C VAL A 43 -10.18 7.52 -4.36
N LEU A 44 -11.08 6.65 -4.81
CA LEU A 44 -11.79 6.86 -6.07
C LEU A 44 -12.77 8.04 -5.98
N ASP A 45 -13.55 8.11 -4.91
CA ASP A 45 -14.62 9.11 -4.79
C ASP A 45 -14.08 10.51 -4.56
N LEU A 46 -12.96 10.64 -3.84
CA LEU A 46 -12.39 11.93 -3.47
C LEU A 46 -11.18 12.32 -4.33
N ASP A 47 -10.83 11.48 -5.30
CA ASP A 47 -9.69 11.71 -6.19
C ASP A 47 -8.41 12.04 -5.42
N LEU A 48 -8.13 11.23 -4.41
CA LEU A 48 -6.96 11.42 -3.54
C LEU A 48 -5.73 10.74 -4.12
N ALA A 49 -4.57 11.38 -3.95
CA ALA A 49 -3.29 10.73 -4.12
C ALA A 49 -2.88 10.14 -2.78
N VAL A 50 -2.52 8.86 -2.76
CA VAL A 50 -2.20 8.15 -1.52
C VAL A 50 -0.81 7.54 -1.63
N ILE A 51 0.01 7.75 -0.60
CA ILE A 51 1.25 7.01 -0.40
C ILE A 51 0.99 6.01 0.71
N LEU A 52 1.12 4.73 0.37
CA LEU A 52 0.87 3.63 1.28
C LEU A 52 2.17 2.90 1.57
N VAL A 53 2.54 2.82 2.85
CA VAL A 53 3.70 2.03 3.27
C VAL A 53 3.20 0.72 3.84
N THR A 54 3.62 -0.40 3.25
CA THR A 54 3.22 -1.72 3.72
C THR A 54 4.26 -2.75 3.33
N HIS A 55 4.38 -3.81 4.14
CA HIS A 55 5.15 -4.99 3.78
C HIS A 55 4.26 -6.12 3.24
N ASP A 56 2.96 -5.89 3.16
CA ASP A 56 2.01 -6.86 2.62
C ASP A 56 1.79 -6.57 1.13
N LEU A 57 2.36 -7.42 0.28
CA LEU A 57 2.28 -7.22 -1.17
C LEU A 57 0.86 -7.41 -1.72
N ALA A 58 0.02 -8.20 -1.06
CA ALA A 58 -1.38 -8.31 -1.45
C ALA A 58 -2.11 -6.98 -1.27
N VAL A 59 -1.84 -6.27 -0.18
CA VAL A 59 -2.38 -4.93 0.07
C VAL A 59 -1.88 -3.95 -1.00
N ALA A 60 -0.57 -4.00 -1.29
CA ALA A 60 0.01 -3.13 -2.29
C ALA A 60 -0.61 -3.35 -3.67
N ARG A 61 -0.82 -4.61 -4.06
CA ARG A 61 -1.45 -4.93 -5.35
C ARG A 61 -2.88 -4.41 -5.42
N LEU A 62 -3.62 -4.53 -4.34
CA LEU A 62 -5.02 -4.11 -4.29
C LEU A 62 -5.19 -2.60 -4.39
N LEU A 63 -4.33 -1.84 -3.71
CA LEU A 63 -4.54 -0.41 -3.52
C LEU A 63 -3.66 0.49 -4.38
N SER A 64 -2.52 0.01 -4.86
CA SER A 64 -1.54 0.89 -5.50
C SER A 64 -1.47 0.69 -7.00
N HIS A 65 -1.22 1.80 -7.72
CA HIS A 65 -0.97 1.81 -9.16
C HIS A 65 0.53 1.68 -9.47
N ARG A 66 1.34 2.23 -8.59
CA ARG A 66 2.79 2.18 -8.72
C ARG A 66 3.39 1.69 -7.41
N LEU A 67 4.52 1.02 -7.53
CA LEU A 67 5.20 0.41 -6.40
C LEU A 67 6.63 0.91 -6.33
N MET A 68 7.08 1.16 -5.10
CA MET A 68 8.46 1.50 -4.82
C MET A 68 8.97 0.51 -3.78
N VAL A 69 9.98 -0.27 -4.14
CA VAL A 69 10.59 -1.22 -3.22
C VAL A 69 11.81 -0.59 -2.59
N MET A 70 11.87 -0.63 -1.27
CA MET A 70 12.97 -0.07 -0.50
C MET A 70 13.71 -1.15 0.25
N TYR A 71 15.03 -1.01 0.33
CA TYR A 71 15.89 -1.90 1.08
C TYR A 71 16.99 -1.09 1.74
N ARG A 72 17.08 -1.17 3.07
CA ARG A 72 18.08 -0.44 3.87
C ARG A 72 18.09 1.05 3.58
N GLY A 73 16.90 1.64 3.49
CA GLY A 73 16.76 3.07 3.28
C GLY A 73 16.92 3.55 1.84
N GLU A 74 17.14 2.64 0.90
CA GLU A 74 17.33 2.99 -0.51
C GLU A 74 16.23 2.41 -1.36
N VAL A 75 15.83 3.14 -2.40
CA VAL A 75 14.90 2.63 -3.41
C VAL A 75 15.67 1.72 -4.35
N VAL A 76 15.28 0.45 -4.41
CA VAL A 76 15.96 -0.53 -5.26
C VAL A 76 15.19 -0.85 -6.53
N GLU A 77 13.87 -0.63 -6.52
CA GLU A 77 13.05 -0.85 -7.71
C GLU A 77 11.79 0.00 -7.64
N THR A 78 11.34 0.50 -8.80
CA THR A 78 10.09 1.26 -8.89
C THR A 78 9.45 0.99 -10.25
N GLY A 79 8.13 1.06 -10.30
CA GLY A 79 7.38 0.84 -11.54
C GLY A 79 5.91 0.65 -11.27
N LEU A 80 5.18 0.24 -12.29
CA LEU A 80 3.77 -0.13 -12.14
C LEU A 80 3.67 -1.36 -11.24
N THR A 81 2.67 -1.37 -10.36
CA THR A 81 2.53 -2.42 -9.35
C THR A 81 2.52 -3.81 -9.96
N ASP A 82 1.68 -4.04 -10.98
CA ASP A 82 1.59 -5.36 -11.60
C ASP A 82 2.90 -5.77 -12.26
N GLN A 83 3.59 -4.83 -12.91
CA GLN A 83 4.85 -5.10 -13.55
C GLN A 83 5.93 -5.48 -12.53
N VAL A 84 6.04 -4.73 -11.44
CA VAL A 84 7.04 -5.00 -10.40
C VAL A 84 6.77 -6.34 -9.71
N LEU A 85 5.51 -6.66 -9.45
CA LEU A 85 5.15 -7.91 -8.76
C LEU A 85 5.20 -9.12 -9.67
N ASP A 86 4.85 -8.97 -10.95
CA ASP A 86 4.84 -10.09 -11.88
C ASP A 86 6.18 -10.33 -12.56
N ASP A 87 7.00 -9.28 -12.70
CA ASP A 87 8.32 -9.38 -13.35
C ASP A 87 9.34 -8.50 -12.60
N PRO A 88 9.68 -8.87 -11.35
CA PRO A 88 10.63 -8.07 -10.57
C PRO A 88 12.05 -8.18 -11.15
N HIS A 89 12.73 -7.05 -11.23
CA HIS A 89 14.07 -6.95 -11.82
C HIS A 89 15.18 -6.98 -10.78
N HIS A 90 14.96 -6.37 -9.61
CA HIS A 90 15.97 -6.36 -8.55
C HIS A 90 15.92 -7.65 -7.74
N ALA A 91 17.10 -8.15 -7.35
CA ALA A 91 17.20 -9.41 -6.60
C ALA A 91 16.39 -9.38 -5.30
N TYR A 92 16.39 -8.26 -4.58
CA TYR A 92 15.63 -8.14 -3.35
C TYR A 92 14.12 -8.23 -3.62
N THR A 93 13.64 -7.57 -4.67
CA THR A 93 12.23 -7.63 -5.06
C THR A 93 11.83 -9.06 -5.44
N GLN A 94 12.69 -9.74 -6.18
CA GLN A 94 12.46 -11.15 -6.54
C GLN A 94 12.32 -12.01 -5.29
N LEU A 95 13.15 -11.77 -4.29
CA LEU A 95 13.07 -12.50 -3.02
C LEU A 95 11.76 -12.24 -2.29
N LEU A 96 11.32 -10.98 -2.22
CA LEU A 96 10.06 -10.62 -1.59
C LEU A 96 8.87 -11.29 -2.26
N VAL A 97 8.82 -11.24 -3.57
CA VAL A 97 7.72 -11.81 -4.35
C VAL A 97 7.69 -13.33 -4.19
N SER A 98 8.85 -13.99 -4.26
CA SER A 98 8.90 -15.44 -4.14
C SER A 98 8.52 -15.91 -2.75
N SER A 99 8.77 -15.12 -1.71
CA SER A 99 8.38 -15.46 -0.34
C SER A 99 6.86 -15.58 -0.20
N ILE A 100 6.12 -14.76 -0.92
CA ILE A 100 4.65 -14.80 -0.89
C ILE A 100 4.12 -16.05 -1.59
N LEU A 101 4.72 -16.40 -2.72
CA LEU A 101 4.28 -17.57 -3.48
C LEU A 101 4.53 -18.87 -2.72
N GLN A 102 5.50 -18.88 -1.81
CA GLN A 102 5.84 -20.05 -1.00
C GLN A 102 5.06 -20.11 0.31
N GLY A 103 4.51 -19.01 0.72
CA GLY A 103 3.74 -18.91 1.95
C GLY A 103 2.27 -19.19 1.71
#